data_570b5583d70f513d912f410bfa1a3dc4
#
_entry.id   570b5583d70f513d912f410bfa1a3dc4
#
_cell.length_a   1.000
_cell.length_b   1.000
_cell.length_c   1.000
_cell.angle_alpha   90.00
_cell.angle_beta   90.00
_cell.angle_gamma   90.00
#
_symmetry.space_group_name_H-M   'P 1'
#
loop_
_entity.id
_entity.type
_entity.pdbx_description
1 polymer ?
#
loop_
_entity_poly.entity_id
_entity_poly.type
_entity_poly.pdbx_seq_one_letter_code
_entity_poly.pdbx_strand_id
1 'polypeptide(L)'
;ERKLTPLKPHRTGLQKVNQVLADSLIRSMKNAHENNTKVVLFSDSRQSAAKLSAGIELDHYRDAVRWLMLKALKGDSEVINFLKKFQFGNISSREDSDMLTRLYNKGTYIELIDLIRTKDKGWLKSEEKARLDTIYASIEDVNLENITADVFKGLLNIGMNPAGPRPSLTQNPLLNNTPWWSLFDFRVGTAKRDLGDYDQVYLNKIRKKNSEEQIISLFAHKKKSFETLKLGYATCVGTEKLDSRMRELLDSIIRILGEKRRVAGFESRYPVYDSFPGIVRKLV
;
A
#
# COMPACT_ATOMS: atom_id res chain seq x y z
N GLU A 1 -39.33 12.59 5.08
CA GLU A 1 -38.65 11.35 5.56
C GLU A 1 -38.19 10.53 4.36
N ARG A 2 -36.91 10.41 4.14
CA ARG A 2 -36.34 9.49 3.14
C ARG A 2 -36.44 8.07 3.68
N LYS A 3 -37.29 7.25 3.12
CA LYS A 3 -37.34 5.82 3.41
C LYS A 3 -35.96 5.21 3.11
N LEU A 4 -35.27 4.75 4.15
CA LEU A 4 -34.04 4.00 4.02
C LEU A 4 -34.37 2.62 3.45
N THR A 5 -34.20 2.45 2.15
CA THR A 5 -34.29 1.11 1.54
C THR A 5 -33.01 0.33 1.86
N PRO A 6 -33.08 -0.96 2.22
CA PRO A 6 -31.92 -1.80 2.45
C PRO A 6 -31.08 -2.01 1.18
N LEU A 7 -31.67 -1.80 0.02
CA LEU A 7 -30.99 -1.85 -1.27
C LEU A 7 -30.39 -0.48 -1.60
N LYS A 8 -29.10 -0.32 -1.39
CA LYS A 8 -28.36 0.84 -1.89
C LYS A 8 -28.12 0.65 -3.38
N PRO A 9 -28.64 1.52 -4.28
CA PRO A 9 -28.32 1.42 -5.69
C PRO A 9 -26.81 1.60 -5.86
N HIS A 10 -26.17 0.65 -6.51
CA HIS A 10 -24.75 0.70 -6.82
C HIS A 10 -24.55 1.74 -7.93
N ARG A 11 -24.40 3.01 -7.55
CA ARG A 11 -24.10 4.11 -8.48
C ARG A 11 -22.61 4.10 -8.83
N THR A 12 -22.17 3.08 -9.54
CA THR A 12 -20.88 3.10 -10.23
C THR A 12 -21.05 3.97 -11.47
N GLY A 13 -20.24 5.02 -11.60
CA GLY A 13 -20.21 5.79 -12.84
C GLY A 13 -19.78 4.91 -14.02
N LEU A 14 -20.23 5.23 -15.23
CA LEU A 14 -19.91 4.52 -16.48
C LEU A 14 -18.42 4.21 -16.63
N GLN A 15 -17.54 5.11 -16.20
CA GLN A 15 -16.08 4.94 -16.19
C GLN A 15 -15.65 3.70 -15.39
N LYS A 16 -16.15 3.51 -14.17
CA LYS A 16 -15.77 2.37 -13.33
C LYS A 16 -16.31 1.04 -13.86
N VAL A 17 -17.52 1.05 -14.40
CA VAL A 17 -18.11 -0.13 -15.06
C VAL A 17 -17.23 -0.55 -16.24
N ASN A 18 -16.86 0.39 -17.11
CA ASN A 18 -16.02 0.12 -18.27
C ASN A 18 -14.63 -0.37 -17.86
N GLN A 19 -14.04 0.18 -16.78
CA GLN A 19 -12.77 -0.32 -16.26
C GLN A 19 -12.90 -1.78 -15.82
N VAL A 20 -13.90 -2.12 -15.00
CA VAL A 20 -14.08 -3.50 -14.51
C VAL A 20 -14.33 -4.49 -15.65
N LEU A 21 -15.12 -4.09 -16.65
CA LEU A 21 -15.37 -4.90 -17.82
C LEU A 21 -14.09 -5.11 -18.64
N ALA A 22 -13.32 -4.05 -18.90
CA ALA A 22 -12.05 -4.13 -19.62
C ALA A 22 -11.03 -5.02 -18.88
N ASP A 23 -10.88 -4.85 -17.56
CA ASP A 23 -9.99 -5.66 -16.74
C ASP A 23 -10.40 -7.15 -16.75
N SER A 24 -11.71 -7.42 -16.65
CA SER A 24 -12.25 -8.79 -16.71
C SER A 24 -12.01 -9.43 -18.09
N LEU A 25 -12.24 -8.68 -19.15
CA LEU A 25 -12.00 -9.13 -20.54
C LEU A 25 -10.52 -9.45 -20.76
N ILE A 26 -9.61 -8.54 -20.36
CA ILE A 26 -8.16 -8.76 -20.48
C ILE A 26 -7.72 -10.00 -19.71
N ARG A 27 -8.24 -10.22 -18.49
CA ARG A 27 -7.93 -11.43 -17.71
C ARG A 27 -8.42 -12.70 -18.40
N SER A 28 -9.64 -12.67 -18.94
CA SER A 28 -10.20 -13.81 -19.66
C SER A 28 -9.38 -14.14 -20.92
N MET A 29 -8.95 -13.13 -21.67
CA MET A 29 -8.08 -13.30 -22.84
C MET A 29 -6.71 -13.88 -22.45
N LYS A 30 -6.09 -13.40 -21.38
CA LYS A 30 -4.82 -13.95 -20.86
C LYS A 30 -4.95 -15.41 -20.44
N ASN A 31 -6.05 -15.79 -19.81
CA ASN A 31 -6.30 -17.17 -19.41
C ASN A 31 -6.53 -18.10 -20.61
N ALA A 32 -6.99 -17.57 -21.75
CA ALA A 32 -7.12 -18.30 -22.99
C ALA A 32 -5.79 -18.45 -23.78
N HIS A 33 -4.65 -18.11 -23.15
CA HIS A 33 -3.30 -18.20 -23.75
C HIS A 33 -3.05 -17.32 -24.98
N GLU A 34 -3.79 -16.23 -25.11
CA GLU A 34 -3.54 -15.27 -26.18
C GLU A 34 -2.37 -14.34 -25.83
N ASN A 35 -1.31 -14.37 -26.63
CA ASN A 35 -0.10 -13.57 -26.43
C ASN A 35 -0.29 -12.06 -26.65
N ASN A 36 -1.35 -11.65 -27.37
CA ASN A 36 -1.63 -10.25 -27.71
C ASN A 36 -3.01 -9.84 -27.19
N THR A 37 -3.08 -9.49 -25.90
CA THR A 37 -4.31 -8.97 -25.30
C THR A 37 -4.42 -7.47 -25.52
N LYS A 38 -5.28 -7.06 -26.46
CA LYS A 38 -5.60 -5.63 -26.70
C LYS A 38 -7.11 -5.43 -26.64
N VAL A 39 -7.53 -4.39 -25.93
CA VAL A 39 -8.94 -3.99 -25.86
C VAL A 39 -9.05 -2.58 -26.43
N VAL A 40 -10.00 -2.38 -27.33
CA VAL A 40 -10.32 -1.07 -27.90
C VAL A 40 -11.74 -0.70 -27.47
N LEU A 41 -11.86 0.46 -26.84
CA LEU A 41 -13.14 1.01 -26.39
C LEU A 41 -13.53 2.18 -27.31
N PHE A 42 -14.72 2.10 -27.85
CA PHE A 42 -15.28 3.19 -28.67
C PHE A 42 -16.25 4.05 -27.85
N SER A 43 -16.29 5.33 -28.16
CA SER A 43 -17.21 6.30 -27.56
C SER A 43 -17.70 7.26 -28.63
N ASP A 44 -18.93 7.75 -28.48
CA ASP A 44 -19.63 8.62 -29.41
C ASP A 44 -18.94 9.98 -29.64
N SER A 45 -18.14 10.43 -28.69
CA SER A 45 -17.40 11.69 -28.82
C SER A 45 -15.94 11.58 -28.38
N ARG A 46 -15.07 12.32 -29.05
CA ARG A 46 -13.64 12.39 -28.72
C ARG A 46 -13.42 12.87 -27.27
N GLN A 47 -14.21 13.82 -26.79
CA GLN A 47 -14.11 14.35 -25.45
C GLN A 47 -14.50 13.30 -24.41
N SER A 48 -15.57 12.53 -24.65
CA SER A 48 -15.99 11.44 -23.79
C SER A 48 -14.98 10.30 -23.78
N ALA A 49 -14.42 9.95 -24.94
CA ALA A 49 -13.37 8.96 -25.06
C ALA A 49 -12.12 9.33 -24.27
N ALA A 50 -11.65 10.59 -24.39
CA ALA A 50 -10.47 11.07 -23.66
C ALA A 50 -10.70 11.09 -22.15
N LYS A 51 -11.84 11.58 -21.68
CA LYS A 51 -12.20 11.56 -20.25
C LYS A 51 -12.33 10.13 -19.71
N LEU A 52 -12.92 9.22 -20.49
CA LEU A 52 -13.09 7.82 -20.12
C LEU A 52 -11.71 7.13 -20.01
N SER A 53 -10.84 7.31 -21.00
CA SER A 53 -9.49 6.73 -21.02
C SER A 53 -8.66 7.20 -19.82
N ALA A 54 -8.54 8.51 -19.63
CA ALA A 54 -7.80 9.06 -18.49
C ALA A 54 -8.37 8.63 -17.14
N GLY A 55 -9.69 8.51 -17.06
CA GLY A 55 -10.37 8.07 -15.86
C GLY A 55 -10.17 6.58 -15.56
N ILE A 56 -10.23 5.72 -16.58
CA ILE A 56 -9.95 4.28 -16.45
C ILE A 56 -8.51 4.08 -15.98
N GLU A 57 -7.56 4.76 -16.59
CA GLU A 57 -6.14 4.67 -16.26
C GLU A 57 -5.86 5.08 -14.81
N LEU A 58 -6.46 6.18 -14.35
CA LEU A 58 -6.32 6.64 -12.97
C LEU A 58 -6.99 5.68 -11.97
N ASP A 59 -8.17 5.17 -12.27
CA ASP A 59 -8.86 4.22 -11.40
C ASP A 59 -8.10 2.89 -11.33
N HIS A 60 -7.55 2.41 -12.45
CA HIS A 60 -6.70 1.21 -12.50
C HIS A 60 -5.42 1.39 -11.66
N TYR A 61 -4.74 2.52 -11.79
CA TYR A 61 -3.59 2.85 -10.98
C TYR A 61 -3.91 2.84 -9.47
N ARG A 62 -5.02 3.47 -9.07
CA ARG A 62 -5.44 3.51 -7.66
C ARG A 62 -5.83 2.13 -7.13
N ASP A 63 -6.43 1.29 -7.95
CA ASP A 63 -6.73 -0.09 -7.57
C ASP A 63 -5.44 -0.90 -7.42
N ALA A 64 -4.44 -0.69 -8.27
CA ALA A 64 -3.11 -1.29 -8.14
C ALA A 64 -2.40 -0.85 -6.84
N VAL A 65 -2.45 0.44 -6.51
CA VAL A 65 -1.92 0.97 -5.24
C VAL A 65 -2.59 0.28 -4.05
N ARG A 66 -3.93 0.20 -4.00
CA ARG A 66 -4.66 -0.48 -2.92
C ARG A 66 -4.32 -1.96 -2.81
N TRP A 67 -4.22 -2.64 -3.96
CA TRP A 67 -3.85 -4.05 -4.00
C TRP A 67 -2.44 -4.28 -3.46
N LEU A 68 -1.47 -3.43 -3.84
CA LEU A 68 -0.10 -3.52 -3.34
C LEU A 68 -0.01 -3.20 -1.85
N MET A 69 -0.77 -2.21 -1.36
CA MET A 69 -0.88 -1.94 0.08
C MET A 69 -1.44 -3.15 0.84
N LEU A 70 -2.50 -3.76 0.33
CA LEU A 70 -3.05 -5.00 0.93
C LEU A 70 -2.07 -6.15 0.90
N LYS A 71 -1.30 -6.27 -0.18
CA LYS A 71 -0.28 -7.32 -0.32
C LYS A 71 0.86 -7.11 0.70
N ALA A 72 1.31 -5.88 0.89
CA ALA A 72 2.29 -5.53 1.91
C ALA A 72 1.78 -5.87 3.32
N LEU A 73 0.55 -5.45 3.64
CA LEU A 73 -0.09 -5.79 4.93
C LEU A 73 -0.26 -7.30 5.14
N LYS A 74 -0.61 -8.06 4.09
CA LYS A 74 -0.75 -9.52 4.18
C LYS A 74 0.59 -10.23 4.35
N GLY A 75 1.64 -9.74 3.68
CA GLY A 75 2.98 -10.31 3.80
C GLY A 75 3.46 -10.30 5.24
N ASP A 76 3.27 -9.18 5.94
CA ASP A 76 3.62 -9.07 7.35
C ASP A 76 2.73 -9.98 8.23
N SER A 77 1.43 -10.11 7.91
CA SER A 77 0.54 -11.04 8.62
C SER A 77 0.93 -12.51 8.44
N GLU A 78 1.39 -12.90 7.26
CA GLU A 78 1.88 -14.26 6.99
C GLU A 78 3.15 -14.55 7.79
N VAL A 79 4.06 -13.57 7.86
CA VAL A 79 5.27 -13.65 8.69
C VAL A 79 4.91 -13.78 10.18
N ILE A 80 4.00 -12.95 10.68
CA ILE A 80 3.55 -13.01 12.08
C ILE A 80 2.92 -14.39 12.40
N ASN A 81 2.05 -14.87 11.54
CA ASN A 81 1.41 -16.18 11.73
C ASN A 81 2.45 -17.31 11.70
N PHE A 82 3.44 -17.22 10.81
CA PHE A 82 4.54 -18.16 10.75
C PHE A 82 5.39 -18.11 12.04
N LEU A 83 5.77 -16.92 12.51
CA LEU A 83 6.55 -16.75 13.74
C LEU A 83 5.80 -17.24 14.98
N LYS A 84 4.49 -17.06 15.05
CA LYS A 84 3.63 -17.64 16.10
C LYS A 84 3.65 -19.18 16.05
N LYS A 85 3.54 -19.78 14.86
CA LYS A 85 3.69 -21.24 14.70
C LYS A 85 5.09 -21.70 15.12
N PHE A 86 6.12 -20.96 14.72
CA PHE A 86 7.51 -21.26 15.07
C PHE A 86 7.73 -21.25 16.58
N GLN A 87 7.14 -20.28 17.29
CA GLN A 87 7.22 -20.15 18.75
C GLN A 87 6.59 -21.35 19.48
N PHE A 88 5.61 -22.03 18.89
CA PHE A 88 4.94 -23.19 19.48
C PHE A 88 5.48 -24.54 18.97
N GLY A 89 6.61 -24.55 18.26
CA GLY A 89 7.23 -25.79 17.76
C GLY A 89 6.44 -26.51 16.65
N ASN A 90 5.42 -25.88 16.09
CA ASN A 90 4.52 -26.47 15.09
C ASN A 90 5.02 -26.33 13.66
N ILE A 91 6.34 -26.41 13.43
CA ILE A 91 6.93 -26.35 12.10
C ILE A 91 7.13 -27.78 11.60
N SER A 92 6.30 -28.19 10.66
CA SER A 92 6.37 -29.52 10.08
C SER A 92 6.26 -29.55 8.55
N SER A 93 5.98 -28.43 7.91
CA SER A 93 5.79 -28.38 6.47
C SER A 93 7.03 -27.88 5.72
N ARG A 94 7.17 -28.28 4.46
CA ARG A 94 8.21 -27.77 3.55
C ARG A 94 8.08 -26.26 3.34
N GLU A 95 6.83 -25.77 3.30
CA GLU A 95 6.53 -24.34 3.18
C GLU A 95 7.04 -23.54 4.38
N ASP A 96 6.92 -24.09 5.59
CA ASP A 96 7.45 -23.46 6.80
C ASP A 96 8.98 -23.39 6.78
N SER A 97 9.64 -24.43 6.26
CA SER A 97 11.11 -24.44 6.09
C SER A 97 11.59 -23.42 5.06
N ASP A 98 10.87 -23.29 3.96
CA ASP A 98 11.13 -22.29 2.91
C ASP A 98 10.91 -20.87 3.44
N MET A 99 9.88 -20.65 4.27
CA MET A 99 9.62 -19.35 4.90
C MET A 99 10.73 -18.98 5.89
N LEU A 100 11.19 -19.92 6.71
CA LEU A 100 12.29 -19.72 7.65
C LEU A 100 13.57 -19.30 6.90
N THR A 101 13.89 -19.99 5.81
CA THR A 101 15.04 -19.66 4.95
C THR A 101 14.91 -18.25 4.34
N ARG A 102 13.72 -17.87 3.89
CA ARG A 102 13.45 -16.52 3.37
C ARG A 102 13.66 -15.44 4.43
N LEU A 103 13.19 -15.68 5.66
CA LEU A 103 13.35 -14.74 6.78
C LEU A 103 14.81 -14.57 7.19
N TYR A 104 15.58 -15.66 7.24
CA TYR A 104 17.02 -15.60 7.45
C TYR A 104 17.74 -14.79 6.37
N ASN A 105 17.41 -15.00 5.11
CA ASN A 105 18.04 -14.30 3.99
C ASN A 105 17.71 -12.81 3.96
N LYS A 106 16.57 -12.38 4.53
CA LYS A 106 16.22 -10.96 4.66
C LYS A 106 16.97 -10.21 5.76
N GLY A 107 17.60 -10.90 6.68
CA GLY A 107 18.36 -10.29 7.78
C GLY A 107 17.55 -9.61 8.88
N THR A 108 16.35 -9.13 8.55
CA THR A 108 15.50 -8.30 9.43
C THR A 108 14.93 -9.08 10.62
N TYR A 109 14.80 -10.39 10.50
CA TYR A 109 14.17 -11.24 11.51
C TYR A 109 15.14 -12.20 12.21
N ILE A 110 16.45 -12.11 11.96
CA ILE A 110 17.46 -13.04 12.53
C ILE A 110 17.41 -12.99 14.06
N GLU A 111 17.45 -11.79 14.63
CA GLU A 111 17.39 -11.60 16.08
C GLU A 111 16.14 -12.19 16.69
N LEU A 112 14.98 -12.00 16.05
CA LEU A 112 13.70 -12.53 16.50
C LEU A 112 13.69 -14.07 16.49
N ILE A 113 14.20 -14.68 15.43
CA ILE A 113 14.30 -16.14 15.30
C ILE A 113 15.22 -16.71 16.38
N ASP A 114 16.35 -16.05 16.65
CA ASP A 114 17.29 -16.49 17.68
C ASP A 114 16.72 -16.35 19.09
N LEU A 115 15.98 -15.26 19.37
CA LEU A 115 15.27 -15.08 20.64
C LEU A 115 14.18 -16.14 20.83
N ILE A 116 13.41 -16.49 19.79
CA ILE A 116 12.41 -17.55 19.84
C ILE A 116 13.06 -18.90 20.13
N ARG A 117 14.14 -19.25 19.45
CA ARG A 117 14.88 -20.49 19.69
C ARG A 117 15.44 -20.58 21.11
N THR A 118 15.91 -19.45 21.66
CA THR A 118 16.40 -19.39 23.03
C THR A 118 15.29 -19.55 24.03
N LYS A 119 14.08 -19.02 23.74
CA LYS A 119 12.87 -19.20 24.54
C LYS A 119 12.45 -20.67 24.62
N ASP A 120 12.45 -21.37 23.49
CA ASP A 120 12.05 -22.80 23.43
C ASP A 120 12.97 -23.68 24.28
N LYS A 121 14.22 -23.29 24.47
CA LYS A 121 15.18 -23.95 25.36
C LYS A 121 15.04 -23.58 26.85
N GLY A 122 14.10 -22.67 27.18
CA GLY A 122 13.87 -22.22 28.56
C GLY A 122 14.94 -21.27 29.11
N TRP A 123 15.83 -20.73 28.28
CA TRP A 123 17.00 -19.94 28.69
C TRP A 123 16.82 -18.43 28.57
N LEU A 124 15.63 -17.96 28.24
CA LEU A 124 15.37 -16.53 28.01
C LEU A 124 15.43 -15.75 29.33
N LYS A 125 16.31 -14.76 29.39
CA LYS A 125 16.37 -13.80 30.49
C LYS A 125 15.20 -12.82 30.43
N SER A 126 14.85 -12.18 31.55
CA SER A 126 13.72 -11.22 31.64
C SER A 126 13.85 -10.07 30.64
N GLU A 127 15.06 -9.57 30.41
CA GLU A 127 15.34 -8.51 29.43
C GLU A 127 15.09 -8.97 27.99
N GLU A 128 15.52 -10.19 27.66
CA GLU A 128 15.33 -10.79 26.34
C GLU A 128 13.86 -11.07 26.06
N LYS A 129 13.10 -11.44 27.10
CA LYS A 129 11.64 -11.62 27.01
C LYS A 129 10.93 -10.30 26.72
N ALA A 130 11.29 -9.23 27.44
CA ALA A 130 10.74 -7.89 27.17
C ALA A 130 11.10 -7.40 25.76
N ARG A 131 12.32 -7.71 25.30
CA ARG A 131 12.77 -7.38 23.94
C ARG A 131 12.00 -8.17 22.88
N LEU A 132 11.74 -9.47 23.11
CA LEU A 132 10.92 -10.30 22.24
C LEU A 132 9.49 -9.73 22.10
N ASP A 133 8.86 -9.38 23.22
CA ASP A 133 7.52 -8.79 23.23
C ASP A 133 7.49 -7.44 22.51
N THR A 134 8.54 -6.61 22.67
CA THR A 134 8.68 -5.34 21.94
C THR A 134 8.82 -5.54 20.43
N ILE A 135 9.62 -6.53 20.01
CA ILE A 135 9.79 -6.85 18.59
C ILE A 135 8.47 -7.38 18.00
N TYR A 136 7.74 -8.26 18.72
CA TYR A 136 6.42 -8.73 18.26
C TYR A 136 5.44 -7.57 18.10
N ALA A 137 5.36 -6.67 19.07
CA ALA A 137 4.50 -5.48 18.97
C ALA A 137 4.88 -4.62 17.75
N SER A 138 6.17 -4.43 17.50
CA SER A 138 6.64 -3.64 16.34
C SER A 138 6.32 -4.29 14.98
N ILE A 139 6.22 -5.61 14.92
CA ILE A 139 5.85 -6.35 13.70
C ILE A 139 4.33 -6.35 13.50
N GLU A 140 3.55 -6.41 14.59
CA GLU A 140 2.08 -6.32 14.53
C GLU A 140 1.61 -4.94 14.08
N ASP A 141 2.39 -3.91 14.37
CA ASP A 141 2.11 -2.53 13.99
C ASP A 141 2.83 -2.18 12.68
N VAL A 142 2.11 -2.29 11.57
CA VAL A 142 2.68 -1.98 10.25
C VAL A 142 2.78 -0.46 10.08
N ASN A 143 4.00 0.05 9.99
CA ASN A 143 4.23 1.47 9.72
C ASN A 143 3.94 1.80 8.25
N LEU A 144 3.26 2.93 8.00
CA LEU A 144 2.95 3.41 6.65
C LEU A 144 4.21 3.63 5.79
N GLU A 145 5.33 4.02 6.39
CA GLU A 145 6.60 4.22 5.67
C GLU A 145 7.12 2.91 5.03
N ASN A 146 7.02 1.80 5.76
CA ASN A 146 7.41 0.49 5.25
C ASN A 146 6.51 0.06 4.08
N ILE A 147 5.20 0.25 4.22
CA ILE A 147 4.23 0.00 3.15
C ILE A 147 4.56 0.84 1.91
N THR A 148 4.92 2.11 2.11
CA THR A 148 5.22 3.04 1.02
C THR A 148 6.36 2.54 0.14
N ALA A 149 7.42 2.01 0.72
CA ALA A 149 8.56 1.44 0.00
C ALA A 149 8.15 0.20 -0.81
N ASP A 150 7.37 -0.71 -0.22
CA ASP A 150 6.91 -1.94 -0.88
C ASP A 150 5.93 -1.64 -2.02
N VAL A 151 5.02 -0.70 -1.83
CA VAL A 151 4.09 -0.26 -2.89
C VAL A 151 4.85 0.40 -4.03
N PHE A 152 5.82 1.26 -3.74
CA PHE A 152 6.66 1.90 -4.75
C PHE A 152 7.37 0.85 -5.62
N LYS A 153 8.06 -0.09 -4.99
CA LYS A 153 8.73 -1.20 -5.67
C LYS A 153 7.76 -2.09 -6.43
N GLY A 154 6.60 -2.37 -5.84
CA GLY A 154 5.54 -3.16 -6.48
C GLY A 154 5.02 -2.52 -7.76
N LEU A 155 4.81 -1.19 -7.78
CA LEU A 155 4.41 -0.44 -8.98
C LEU A 155 5.48 -0.50 -10.07
N LEU A 156 6.74 -0.35 -9.73
CA LEU A 156 7.86 -0.51 -10.68
C LEU A 156 7.88 -1.92 -11.29
N ASN A 157 7.69 -2.95 -10.47
CA ASN A 157 7.70 -4.35 -10.92
C ASN A 157 6.59 -4.68 -11.92
N ILE A 158 5.45 -3.99 -11.84
CA ILE A 158 4.35 -4.13 -12.80
C ILE A 158 4.42 -3.10 -13.95
N GLY A 159 5.51 -2.32 -14.03
CA GLY A 159 5.73 -1.33 -15.08
C GLY A 159 4.87 -0.07 -14.98
N MET A 160 4.31 0.23 -13.81
CA MET A 160 3.50 1.41 -13.59
C MET A 160 4.32 2.56 -13.01
N ASN A 161 4.04 3.81 -13.48
CA ASN A 161 4.63 5.00 -12.89
C ASN A 161 4.19 5.16 -11.42
N PRO A 162 5.12 5.14 -10.45
CA PRO A 162 4.74 5.29 -9.04
C PRO A 162 4.02 6.61 -8.70
N ALA A 163 4.23 7.66 -9.50
CA ALA A 163 3.50 8.93 -9.34
C ALA A 163 2.10 8.92 -9.94
N GLY A 164 1.73 7.87 -10.67
CA GLY A 164 0.45 7.74 -11.37
C GLY A 164 0.48 8.23 -12.83
N PRO A 165 -0.65 8.09 -13.53
CA PRO A 165 -0.71 8.27 -14.98
C PRO A 165 -0.84 9.74 -15.45
N ARG A 166 -0.76 10.72 -14.55
CA ARG A 166 -0.94 12.12 -14.92
C ARG A 166 0.14 12.57 -15.90
N PRO A 167 -0.20 13.20 -17.04
CA PRO A 167 0.77 13.62 -18.06
C PRO A 167 1.93 14.46 -17.48
N SER A 168 1.66 15.34 -16.52
CA SER A 168 2.66 16.18 -15.85
C SER A 168 3.66 15.40 -14.97
N LEU A 169 3.45 14.11 -14.79
CA LEU A 169 4.28 13.21 -13.97
C LEU A 169 4.90 12.08 -14.79
N THR A 170 4.68 12.07 -16.11
CA THR A 170 5.23 11.05 -17.01
C THR A 170 6.59 11.44 -17.61
N GLN A 171 6.92 12.72 -17.56
CA GLN A 171 8.15 13.28 -18.12
C GLN A 171 8.77 14.31 -17.18
N ASN A 172 10.10 14.40 -17.18
CA ASN A 172 10.82 15.42 -16.44
C ASN A 172 10.91 16.72 -17.28
N PRO A 173 10.17 17.78 -16.92
CA PRO A 173 10.18 19.01 -17.69
C PRO A 173 11.50 19.78 -17.58
N LEU A 174 12.33 19.47 -16.57
CA LEU A 174 13.62 20.12 -16.35
C LEU A 174 14.75 19.52 -17.21
N LEU A 175 14.51 18.36 -17.81
CA LEU A 175 15.47 17.62 -18.64
C LEU A 175 14.81 17.18 -19.95
N ASN A 176 14.58 18.09 -20.87
CA ASN A 176 14.08 17.80 -22.23
C ASN A 176 12.95 16.75 -22.29
N ASN A 177 12.06 16.77 -21.31
CA ASN A 177 10.96 15.81 -21.16
C ASN A 177 11.43 14.34 -21.09
N THR A 178 12.55 14.09 -20.43
CA THR A 178 13.03 12.71 -20.17
C THR A 178 11.94 11.91 -19.49
N PRO A 179 11.61 10.71 -20.00
CA PRO A 179 10.51 9.92 -19.47
C PRO A 179 10.84 9.36 -18.08
N TRP A 180 9.81 9.20 -17.23
CA TRP A 180 9.95 8.73 -15.85
C TRP A 180 10.70 7.41 -15.70
N TRP A 181 10.51 6.48 -16.64
CA TRP A 181 11.14 5.15 -16.58
C TRP A 181 12.66 5.19 -16.74
N SER A 182 13.22 6.25 -17.32
CA SER A 182 14.67 6.43 -17.47
C SER A 182 15.40 6.54 -16.13
N LEU A 183 14.69 6.92 -15.05
CA LEU A 183 15.23 7.05 -13.70
C LEU A 183 15.47 5.70 -12.99
N PHE A 184 14.90 4.61 -13.50
CA PHE A 184 14.83 3.34 -12.79
C PHE A 184 15.59 2.23 -13.51
N ASP A 185 16.16 1.34 -12.68
CA ASP A 185 16.61 0.02 -13.11
C ASP A 185 15.54 -1.01 -12.78
N PHE A 186 14.78 -1.43 -13.77
CA PHE A 186 13.68 -2.38 -13.63
C PHE A 186 14.13 -3.81 -13.31
N ARG A 187 15.41 -4.15 -13.53
CA ARG A 187 15.97 -5.46 -13.14
C ARG A 187 16.08 -5.59 -11.62
N VAL A 188 16.42 -4.49 -10.96
CA VAL A 188 16.57 -4.43 -9.50
C VAL A 188 15.31 -3.87 -8.84
N GLY A 189 14.48 -3.12 -9.56
CA GLY A 189 13.28 -2.46 -9.04
C GLY A 189 13.61 -1.24 -8.16
N THR A 190 14.70 -0.54 -8.48
CA THR A 190 15.20 0.63 -7.74
C THR A 190 15.54 1.78 -8.67
N ALA A 191 15.73 2.97 -8.12
CA ALA A 191 16.30 4.08 -8.87
C ALA A 191 17.76 3.79 -9.24
N LYS A 192 18.21 4.30 -10.39
CA LYS A 192 19.60 4.25 -10.82
C LYS A 192 20.49 5.00 -9.82
N ARG A 193 21.75 4.58 -9.69
CA ARG A 193 22.70 5.17 -8.73
C ARG A 193 23.22 6.53 -9.19
N ASP A 194 23.44 6.69 -10.49
CA ASP A 194 24.12 7.87 -11.08
C ASP A 194 23.10 8.82 -11.70
N LEU A 195 22.18 9.33 -10.87
CA LEU A 195 21.21 10.34 -11.28
C LEU A 195 21.79 11.74 -11.08
N GLY A 196 21.67 12.59 -12.10
CA GLY A 196 21.98 14.01 -11.99
C GLY A 196 21.00 14.77 -11.08
N ASP A 197 21.36 16.00 -10.68
CA ASP A 197 20.58 16.79 -9.72
C ASP A 197 19.11 16.97 -10.14
N TYR A 198 18.86 17.29 -11.41
CA TYR A 198 17.49 17.44 -11.92
C TYR A 198 16.69 16.15 -11.92
N ASP A 199 17.34 15.01 -12.18
CA ASP A 199 16.71 13.70 -12.09
C ASP A 199 16.40 13.34 -10.65
N GLN A 200 17.27 13.70 -9.72
CA GLN A 200 17.04 13.51 -8.29
C GLN A 200 15.86 14.32 -7.78
N VAL A 201 15.73 15.58 -8.21
CA VAL A 201 14.56 16.42 -7.89
C VAL A 201 13.28 15.79 -8.44
N TYR A 202 13.32 15.28 -9.67
CA TYR A 202 12.17 14.62 -10.28
C TYR A 202 11.83 13.29 -9.59
N LEU A 203 12.81 12.48 -9.22
CA LEU A 203 12.64 11.26 -8.45
C LEU A 203 11.96 11.53 -7.10
N ASN A 204 12.39 12.57 -6.40
CA ASN A 204 11.78 12.98 -5.13
C ASN A 204 10.33 13.42 -5.33
N LYS A 205 10.01 14.11 -6.42
CA LYS A 205 8.63 14.44 -6.80
C LYS A 205 7.79 13.18 -7.04
N ILE A 206 8.34 12.18 -7.73
CA ILE A 206 7.67 10.88 -7.97
C ILE A 206 7.39 10.17 -6.63
N ARG A 207 8.39 10.07 -5.75
CA ARG A 207 8.26 9.46 -4.41
C ARG A 207 7.17 10.15 -3.59
N LYS A 208 7.20 11.47 -3.54
CA LYS A 208 6.21 12.27 -2.84
C LYS A 208 4.79 12.03 -3.36
N LYS A 209 4.61 12.02 -4.69
CA LYS A 209 3.30 11.74 -5.30
C LYS A 209 2.82 10.33 -5.03
N ASN A 210 3.71 9.35 -5.00
CA ASN A 210 3.36 7.98 -4.60
C ASN A 210 2.85 7.93 -3.16
N SER A 211 3.56 8.55 -2.23
CA SER A 211 3.12 8.64 -0.82
C SER A 211 1.75 9.33 -0.69
N GLU A 212 1.55 10.46 -1.37
CA GLU A 212 0.26 11.17 -1.39
C GLU A 212 -0.90 10.28 -1.88
N GLU A 213 -0.72 9.51 -2.96
CA GLU A 213 -1.78 8.64 -3.49
C GLU A 213 -2.06 7.44 -2.57
N GLN A 214 -1.07 6.96 -1.82
CA GLN A 214 -1.30 5.95 -0.78
C GLN A 214 -2.14 6.51 0.36
N ILE A 215 -1.80 7.70 0.87
CA ILE A 215 -2.58 8.37 1.91
C ILE A 215 -4.00 8.69 1.41
N ILE A 216 -4.14 9.14 0.15
CA ILE A 216 -5.46 9.32 -0.47
C ILE A 216 -6.23 8.01 -0.49
N SER A 217 -5.58 6.89 -0.76
CA SER A 217 -6.22 5.57 -0.78
C SER A 217 -6.70 5.13 0.60
N LEU A 218 -5.95 5.47 1.66
CA LEU A 218 -6.36 5.21 3.04
C LEU A 218 -7.59 6.03 3.45
N PHE A 219 -7.58 7.33 3.16
CA PHE A 219 -8.56 8.31 3.65
C PHE A 219 -9.48 8.85 2.54
N ALA A 220 -9.54 8.21 1.39
CA ALA A 220 -10.31 8.69 0.25
C ALA A 220 -11.79 8.93 0.61
N HIS A 221 -12.35 9.98 0.04
CA HIS A 221 -13.70 10.45 0.25
C HIS A 221 -14.75 9.34 0.23
N LYS A 222 -15.52 9.25 1.31
CA LYS A 222 -16.84 8.59 1.54
C LYS A 222 -17.16 7.22 0.89
N LYS A 223 -16.50 6.79 -0.19
CA LYS A 223 -16.88 5.57 -0.93
C LYS A 223 -15.72 4.68 -1.39
N LYS A 224 -14.48 5.12 -1.26
CA LYS A 224 -13.31 4.43 -1.83
C LYS A 224 -12.09 4.42 -0.88
N SER A 225 -12.27 4.69 0.41
CA SER A 225 -11.22 4.56 1.42
C SER A 225 -11.02 3.09 1.80
N PHE A 226 -9.88 2.75 2.35
CA PHE A 226 -9.62 1.43 2.92
C PHE A 226 -10.72 1.00 3.90
N GLU A 227 -11.16 1.92 4.76
CA GLU A 227 -12.21 1.67 5.74
C GLU A 227 -13.57 1.39 5.09
N THR A 228 -13.99 2.22 4.11
CA THR A 228 -15.27 2.03 3.42
C THR A 228 -15.30 0.77 2.55
N LEU A 229 -14.14 0.30 2.11
CA LEU A 229 -13.97 -0.96 1.37
C LEU A 229 -13.76 -2.16 2.31
N LYS A 230 -13.75 -1.94 3.63
CA LYS A 230 -13.48 -2.97 4.66
C LYS A 230 -12.13 -3.67 4.47
N LEU A 231 -11.13 -2.94 4.03
CA LEU A 231 -9.78 -3.44 3.80
C LEU A 231 -8.86 -3.21 5.02
N GLY A 232 -9.17 -2.18 5.81
CA GLY A 232 -8.41 -1.77 6.97
C GLY A 232 -8.74 -0.33 7.36
N TYR A 233 -8.18 0.13 8.46
CA TYR A 233 -8.30 1.52 8.92
C TYR A 233 -6.99 2.01 9.53
N ALA A 234 -6.81 3.33 9.57
CA ALA A 234 -5.68 3.95 10.21
C ALA A 234 -5.99 4.21 11.69
N THR A 235 -5.07 3.88 12.57
CA THR A 235 -5.16 4.12 14.01
C THR A 235 -3.87 4.73 14.53
N CYS A 236 -3.91 5.35 15.73
CA CYS A 236 -2.71 5.86 16.38
C CYS A 236 -1.90 4.75 17.04
N VAL A 237 -0.56 4.86 16.96
CA VAL A 237 0.37 4.01 17.72
C VAL A 237 0.37 4.43 19.19
N GLY A 238 0.60 3.48 20.09
CA GLY A 238 0.79 3.75 21.52
C GLY A 238 -0.50 4.05 22.27
N THR A 239 -1.65 3.71 21.69
CA THR A 239 -2.97 3.93 22.32
C THR A 239 -3.49 2.76 23.14
N GLU A 240 -2.69 1.69 23.30
CA GLU A 240 -3.10 0.43 23.95
C GLU A 240 -3.50 0.63 25.41
N LYS A 241 -2.89 1.61 26.08
CA LYS A 241 -3.17 1.96 27.50
C LYS A 241 -4.38 2.88 27.67
N LEU A 242 -4.94 3.41 26.60
CA LEU A 242 -6.09 4.28 26.64
C LEU A 242 -7.39 3.47 26.69
N ASP A 243 -8.45 4.07 27.26
CA ASP A 243 -9.77 3.46 27.22
C ASP A 243 -10.32 3.40 25.78
N SER A 244 -11.34 2.58 25.56
CA SER A 244 -11.91 2.38 24.23
C SER A 244 -12.46 3.66 23.63
N ARG A 245 -13.07 4.52 24.42
CA ARG A 245 -13.67 5.78 23.99
C ARG A 245 -12.62 6.79 23.53
N MET A 246 -11.49 6.86 24.25
CA MET A 246 -10.38 7.73 23.85
C MET A 246 -9.71 7.25 22.56
N ARG A 247 -9.56 5.91 22.38
CA ARG A 247 -9.06 5.34 21.13
C ARG A 247 -9.96 5.66 19.94
N GLU A 248 -11.26 5.47 20.08
CA GLU A 248 -12.24 5.83 19.02
C GLU A 248 -12.20 7.31 18.66
N LEU A 249 -12.00 8.18 19.65
CA LEU A 249 -11.84 9.62 19.42
C LEU A 249 -10.60 9.92 18.60
N LEU A 250 -9.45 9.34 18.97
CA LEU A 250 -8.19 9.51 18.24
C LEU A 250 -8.27 8.98 16.81
N ASP A 251 -8.86 7.81 16.60
CA ASP A 251 -9.08 7.23 15.27
C ASP A 251 -9.99 8.12 14.42
N SER A 252 -11.01 8.75 15.06
CA SER A 252 -11.88 9.71 14.38
C SER A 252 -11.15 10.98 13.98
N ILE A 253 -10.25 11.47 14.84
CA ILE A 253 -9.39 12.64 14.56
C ILE A 253 -8.46 12.34 13.38
N ILE A 254 -7.76 11.19 13.39
CA ILE A 254 -6.87 10.79 12.27
C ILE A 254 -7.67 10.71 10.97
N ARG A 255 -8.85 10.11 11.00
CA ARG A 255 -9.73 10.01 9.81
C ARG A 255 -10.07 11.38 9.26
N ILE A 256 -10.48 12.33 10.13
CA ILE A 256 -10.82 13.69 9.71
C ILE A 256 -9.57 14.42 9.15
N LEU A 257 -8.43 14.29 9.82
CA LEU A 257 -7.18 14.89 9.35
C LEU A 257 -6.75 14.32 7.98
N GLY A 258 -6.85 12.99 7.81
CA GLY A 258 -6.56 12.33 6.54
C GLY A 258 -7.50 12.75 5.41
N GLU A 259 -8.82 12.82 5.66
CA GLU A 259 -9.81 13.32 4.69
C GLU A 259 -9.55 14.78 4.29
N LYS A 260 -9.09 15.59 5.24
CA LYS A 260 -8.73 17.00 5.02
C LYS A 260 -7.33 17.18 4.46
N ARG A 261 -6.59 16.10 4.22
CA ARG A 261 -5.19 16.10 3.75
C ARG A 261 -4.26 16.89 4.68
N ARG A 262 -4.43 16.73 6.00
CA ARG A 262 -3.64 17.39 7.04
C ARG A 262 -2.75 16.42 7.81
N VAL A 263 -2.40 15.29 7.22
CA VAL A 263 -1.41 14.36 7.74
C VAL A 263 -0.08 14.57 7.04
N ALA A 264 1.01 14.15 7.67
CA ALA A 264 2.35 14.22 7.08
C ALA A 264 2.39 13.55 5.70
N GLY A 265 3.19 14.08 4.79
CA GLY A 265 3.29 13.60 3.40
C GLY A 265 2.42 14.36 2.38
N PHE A 266 1.54 15.28 2.81
CA PHE A 266 0.87 16.20 1.90
C PHE A 266 1.52 17.58 1.88
N GLU A 267 1.63 18.19 0.69
CA GLU A 267 1.81 19.63 0.58
C GLU A 267 0.49 20.31 0.96
N SER A 268 0.44 20.86 2.15
CA SER A 268 -0.71 21.60 2.64
C SER A 268 -0.34 23.09 2.76
N ARG A 269 -1.26 23.98 2.39
CA ARG A 269 -1.18 25.42 2.73
C ARG A 269 -1.39 25.66 4.24
N TYR A 270 -1.75 24.62 4.98
CA TYR A 270 -2.02 24.64 6.41
C TYR A 270 -0.94 23.87 7.16
N PRO A 271 -0.64 24.19 8.40
CA PRO A 271 0.31 23.44 9.20
C PRO A 271 -0.09 21.96 9.25
N VAL A 272 0.86 21.10 8.92
CA VAL A 272 0.75 19.64 9.01
C VAL A 272 1.17 19.27 10.43
N TYR A 273 0.39 18.45 11.08
CA TYR A 273 0.76 17.91 12.39
C TYR A 273 1.66 16.69 12.17
N ASP A 274 2.97 16.91 12.26
CA ASP A 274 4.00 15.86 12.04
C ASP A 274 4.02 14.79 13.14
N SER A 275 3.27 15.00 14.22
CA SER A 275 3.32 14.17 15.43
C SER A 275 2.23 13.08 15.53
N PHE A 276 1.48 12.81 14.47
CA PHE A 276 0.55 11.69 14.45
C PHE A 276 1.07 10.58 13.52
N PRO A 277 1.90 9.66 14.01
CA PRO A 277 2.21 8.44 13.27
C PRO A 277 0.92 7.61 13.17
N GLY A 278 0.29 7.64 12.00
CA GLY A 278 -0.83 6.76 11.71
C GLY A 278 -0.33 5.35 11.40
N ILE A 279 -0.86 4.36 12.09
CA ILE A 279 -0.67 2.96 11.76
C ILE A 279 -1.89 2.48 11.01
N VAL A 280 -1.67 1.69 9.96
CA VAL A 280 -2.75 0.98 9.28
C VAL A 280 -2.91 -0.39 9.90
N ARG A 281 -3.99 -0.60 10.64
CA ARG A 281 -4.39 -1.93 11.11
C ARG A 281 -5.35 -2.59 10.13
N LYS A 282 -5.15 -3.88 9.93
CA LYS A 282 -6.06 -4.72 9.13
C LYS A 282 -7.35 -4.93 9.93
N LEU A 283 -8.49 -4.65 9.32
CA LEU A 283 -9.77 -5.13 9.83
C LEU A 283 -9.79 -6.67 9.68
N VAL A 284 -9.94 -7.35 10.79
CA VAL A 284 -10.14 -8.80 10.83
C VAL A 284 -11.60 -9.11 10.55
#